data_41c03ba00d6eaf8f88cfaee3cf8cf3a5
#
_entry.id   41c03ba00d6eaf8f88cfaee3cf8cf3a5
#
_cell.length_a   1.000
_cell.length_b   1.000
_cell.length_c   1.000
_cell.angle_alpha   90.00
_cell.angle_beta   90.00
_cell.angle_gamma   90.00
#
_symmetry.space_group_name_H-M   'P 1'
#
loop_
_entity.id
_entity.type
_entity.pdbx_description
1 polymer ?
#
loop_
_entity_poly.entity_id
_entity_poly.type
_entity_poly.pdbx_seq_one_letter_code
_entity_poly.pdbx_strand_id
1 'polypeptide(L)'
;DCLLSRGLGDVYKRQELKANPDKQAVGTVIEAELDKSRGPAASLLVQNGTLHVGDSIVVGNTYGRVRAMVNDLGQRIKTAGPSTPVEITGINDVPQAGDRFVIFKDEKQARRIGEARHEANVIQQRQESKNVSLDNLFEQMKQGEMKDLNVIIKGDVQGSVEALAASLMKIDVEGVNVRIIHTAVGAINESDVTLANASNGIIVGFNVRPDAGAKRAAEAENVDMRLHRVIYNVIEEIESAMKGLLDPEFEEQVIGQAEVRQTFKVSKVGTIAGSYVTEGKITRNAGVRVIRDGIVQFEGALDTLKRFKDDAKEVSQGYECGITIANFNDIKEGDIIEAFEMVEIER
;
A
#
# COMPACT_ATOMS: atom_id res chain seq x y z
N ASP A 1 -9.89 -43.14 7.83
CA ASP A 1 -9.86 -42.00 6.86
C ASP A 1 -10.51 -42.33 5.51
N CYS A 2 -10.46 -43.59 5.09
CA CYS A 2 -11.05 -44.03 3.81
C CYS A 2 -12.59 -44.11 3.81
N LEU A 3 -13.21 -44.25 4.98
CA LEU A 3 -14.68 -44.38 5.12
C LEU A 3 -15.40 -43.02 5.01
N LEU A 4 -14.79 -41.93 5.47
CA LEU A 4 -15.33 -40.55 5.37
C LEU A 4 -15.35 -40.05 3.91
N SER A 5 -14.33 -40.40 3.13
CA SER A 5 -14.24 -40.06 1.70
C SER A 5 -15.34 -40.78 0.87
N ARG A 6 -15.70 -42.02 1.24
CA ARG A 6 -16.80 -42.75 0.57
C ARG A 6 -18.16 -42.15 0.89
N GLY A 7 -18.39 -41.71 2.14
CA GLY A 7 -19.66 -41.09 2.55
C GLY A 7 -19.96 -39.79 1.79
N LEU A 8 -18.98 -38.94 1.60
CA LEU A 8 -19.12 -37.70 0.81
C LEU A 8 -19.39 -37.96 -0.67
N GLY A 9 -18.72 -38.96 -1.26
CA GLY A 9 -18.97 -39.36 -2.65
C GLY A 9 -20.36 -39.93 -2.87
N ASP A 10 -20.93 -40.67 -1.90
CA ASP A 10 -22.28 -41.22 -1.98
C ASP A 10 -23.37 -40.15 -1.86
N VAL A 11 -23.16 -39.11 -0.99
CA VAL A 11 -24.07 -37.97 -0.89
C VAL A 11 -24.07 -37.20 -2.21
N TYR A 12 -22.91 -36.97 -2.80
CA TYR A 12 -22.77 -36.26 -4.08
C TYR A 12 -23.45 -37.01 -5.24
N LYS A 13 -23.29 -38.31 -5.32
CA LYS A 13 -23.98 -39.14 -6.32
C LYS A 13 -25.50 -39.21 -6.17
N ARG A 14 -26.02 -39.06 -4.95
CA ARG A 14 -27.48 -39.06 -4.66
C ARG A 14 -28.16 -37.75 -5.01
N GLN A 15 -27.41 -36.64 -5.21
CA GLN A 15 -27.99 -35.34 -5.52
C GLN A 15 -28.63 -35.27 -6.92
N GLU A 16 -28.30 -36.21 -7.84
CA GLU A 16 -28.82 -36.27 -9.21
C GLU A 16 -28.83 -34.89 -9.92
N LEU A 17 -27.78 -34.13 -9.79
CA LEU A 17 -27.67 -32.83 -10.44
C LEU A 17 -27.77 -33.01 -11.95
N LYS A 18 -28.75 -32.35 -12.57
CA LYS A 18 -29.03 -32.44 -13.99
C LYS A 18 -28.85 -31.09 -14.67
N ALA A 19 -28.32 -31.07 -15.88
CA ALA A 19 -28.26 -29.91 -16.75
C ALA A 19 -28.90 -30.26 -18.10
N ASN A 20 -29.49 -29.30 -18.75
CA ASN A 20 -30.08 -29.49 -20.07
C ASN A 20 -29.12 -28.95 -21.15
N PRO A 21 -28.53 -29.82 -21.99
CA PRO A 21 -27.61 -29.40 -23.05
C PRO A 21 -28.30 -28.62 -24.19
N ASP A 22 -29.62 -28.81 -24.40
CA ASP A 22 -30.34 -28.24 -25.53
C ASP A 22 -30.82 -26.79 -25.29
N LYS A 23 -30.42 -26.18 -24.19
CA LYS A 23 -30.68 -24.76 -23.89
C LYS A 23 -29.55 -23.84 -24.37
N GLN A 24 -29.84 -22.54 -24.41
CA GLN A 24 -28.80 -21.51 -24.53
C GLN A 24 -27.82 -21.68 -23.38
N ALA A 25 -26.51 -21.57 -23.67
CA ALA A 25 -25.48 -21.71 -22.68
C ALA A 25 -25.53 -20.58 -21.64
N VAL A 26 -25.42 -20.99 -20.39
CA VAL A 26 -25.23 -20.11 -19.23
C VAL A 26 -24.19 -20.73 -18.32
N GLY A 27 -23.45 -19.88 -17.64
CA GLY A 27 -22.42 -20.33 -16.70
C GLY A 27 -21.72 -19.15 -16.05
N THR A 28 -20.51 -19.39 -15.58
CA THR A 28 -19.76 -18.43 -14.77
C THR A 28 -18.34 -18.32 -15.30
N VAL A 29 -17.75 -17.14 -15.17
CA VAL A 29 -16.32 -16.87 -15.41
C VAL A 29 -15.52 -17.42 -14.24
N ILE A 30 -14.52 -18.22 -14.56
CA ILE A 30 -13.55 -18.71 -13.57
C ILE A 30 -12.41 -17.70 -13.45
N GLU A 31 -11.89 -17.27 -14.61
CA GLU A 31 -10.73 -16.42 -14.73
C GLU A 31 -10.80 -15.60 -16.01
N ALA A 32 -10.13 -14.45 -16.02
CA ALA A 32 -10.04 -13.62 -17.22
C ALA A 32 -8.67 -12.95 -17.29
N GLU A 33 -8.13 -12.89 -18.52
CA GLU A 33 -6.81 -12.34 -18.82
C GLU A 33 -6.80 -11.49 -20.08
N LEU A 34 -5.76 -10.68 -20.24
CA LEU A 34 -5.49 -9.92 -21.45
C LEU A 34 -4.26 -10.49 -22.17
N ASP A 35 -4.50 -11.33 -23.17
CA ASP A 35 -3.43 -11.87 -24.01
C ASP A 35 -3.00 -10.84 -25.07
N LYS A 36 -1.69 -10.63 -25.21
CA LYS A 36 -1.11 -9.64 -26.16
C LYS A 36 -1.44 -9.94 -27.62
N SER A 37 -1.65 -11.21 -27.98
CA SER A 37 -1.86 -11.66 -29.35
C SER A 37 -3.35 -11.92 -29.67
N ARG A 38 -4.09 -12.43 -28.69
CA ARG A 38 -5.48 -12.85 -28.84
C ARG A 38 -6.50 -11.84 -28.32
N GLY A 39 -6.03 -10.83 -27.56
CA GLY A 39 -6.89 -9.86 -26.88
C GLY A 39 -7.51 -10.42 -25.60
N PRO A 40 -8.64 -9.87 -25.12
CA PRO A 40 -9.32 -10.36 -23.94
C PRO A 40 -9.74 -11.82 -24.10
N ALA A 41 -9.37 -12.66 -23.14
CA ALA A 41 -9.71 -14.06 -23.03
C ALA A 41 -10.36 -14.33 -21.66
N ALA A 42 -11.30 -15.28 -21.61
CA ALA A 42 -11.96 -15.67 -20.38
C ALA A 42 -12.14 -17.19 -20.32
N SER A 43 -11.79 -17.76 -19.18
CA SER A 43 -12.08 -19.16 -18.84
C SER A 43 -13.47 -19.25 -18.23
N LEU A 44 -14.36 -19.94 -18.92
CA LEU A 44 -15.75 -20.10 -18.54
C LEU A 44 -16.02 -21.53 -18.08
N LEU A 45 -16.89 -21.69 -17.09
CA LEU A 45 -17.52 -22.94 -16.77
C LEU A 45 -18.96 -22.95 -17.27
N VAL A 46 -19.25 -23.77 -18.27
CA VAL A 46 -20.62 -23.97 -18.75
C VAL A 46 -21.42 -24.75 -17.73
N GLN A 47 -22.47 -24.16 -17.17
CA GLN A 47 -23.31 -24.81 -16.15
C GLN A 47 -24.55 -25.44 -16.77
N ASN A 48 -25.10 -24.83 -17.82
CA ASN A 48 -26.30 -25.34 -18.50
C ASN A 48 -26.26 -24.91 -19.97
N GLY A 49 -26.90 -25.67 -20.85
CA GLY A 49 -26.88 -25.41 -22.29
C GLY A 49 -25.60 -25.84 -22.97
N THR A 50 -25.47 -25.57 -24.24
CA THR A 50 -24.25 -25.79 -25.04
C THR A 50 -23.78 -24.50 -25.67
N LEU A 51 -22.51 -24.19 -25.47
CA LEU A 51 -21.82 -23.03 -26.05
C LEU A 51 -21.20 -23.42 -27.38
N HIS A 52 -21.37 -22.56 -28.40
CA HIS A 52 -20.82 -22.79 -29.75
C HIS A 52 -19.91 -21.63 -30.16
N VAL A 53 -18.95 -21.93 -31.01
CA VAL A 53 -18.18 -20.90 -31.71
C VAL A 53 -19.13 -20.11 -32.62
N GLY A 54 -19.08 -18.80 -32.51
CA GLY A 54 -19.97 -17.88 -33.24
C GLY A 54 -21.13 -17.36 -32.42
N ASP A 55 -21.38 -17.87 -31.23
CA ASP A 55 -22.45 -17.39 -30.35
C ASP A 55 -22.15 -15.96 -29.86
N SER A 56 -23.24 -15.15 -29.78
CA SER A 56 -23.18 -13.81 -29.17
C SER A 56 -23.34 -13.94 -27.68
N ILE A 57 -22.33 -13.50 -26.93
CA ILE A 57 -22.22 -13.68 -25.47
C ILE A 57 -22.23 -12.32 -24.76
N VAL A 58 -22.89 -12.27 -23.61
CA VAL A 58 -22.75 -11.22 -22.61
C VAL A 58 -22.17 -11.84 -21.35
N VAL A 59 -21.10 -11.28 -20.84
CA VAL A 59 -20.37 -11.75 -19.66
C VAL A 59 -20.25 -10.57 -18.69
N GLY A 60 -20.99 -10.61 -17.58
CA GLY A 60 -21.02 -9.48 -16.65
C GLY A 60 -21.37 -8.16 -17.35
N ASN A 61 -20.42 -7.25 -17.40
CA ASN A 61 -20.49 -5.94 -18.04
C ASN A 61 -19.89 -5.92 -19.46
N THR A 62 -19.37 -7.05 -19.93
CA THR A 62 -18.72 -7.20 -21.23
C THR A 62 -19.62 -7.97 -22.21
N TYR A 63 -19.37 -7.80 -23.47
CA TYR A 63 -20.08 -8.53 -24.52
C TYR A 63 -19.12 -8.89 -25.65
N GLY A 64 -19.54 -9.80 -26.49
CA GLY A 64 -18.75 -10.16 -27.68
C GLY A 64 -19.33 -11.30 -28.46
N ARG A 65 -18.54 -11.81 -29.38
CA ARG A 65 -18.85 -13.00 -30.16
C ARG A 65 -17.74 -14.01 -29.99
N VAL A 66 -18.08 -15.24 -29.58
CA VAL A 66 -17.11 -16.31 -29.40
C VAL A 66 -16.39 -16.61 -30.70
N ARG A 67 -15.12 -16.19 -30.82
CA ARG A 67 -14.29 -16.41 -32.02
C ARG A 67 -13.61 -17.75 -32.01
N ALA A 68 -13.12 -18.16 -30.86
CA ALA A 68 -12.49 -19.46 -30.67
C ALA A 68 -12.76 -19.95 -29.24
N MET A 69 -12.80 -21.27 -29.10
CA MET A 69 -12.86 -21.94 -27.82
C MET A 69 -11.72 -22.96 -27.73
N VAL A 70 -11.11 -23.04 -26.56
CA VAL A 70 -10.01 -23.96 -26.24
C VAL A 70 -10.37 -24.73 -24.97
N ASN A 71 -10.18 -26.04 -24.98
CA ASN A 71 -10.42 -26.86 -23.80
C ASN A 71 -9.21 -26.82 -22.83
N ASP A 72 -9.33 -27.51 -21.71
CA ASP A 72 -8.29 -27.69 -20.69
C ASP A 72 -6.98 -28.35 -21.19
N LEU A 73 -7.04 -29.06 -22.33
CA LEU A 73 -5.88 -29.64 -22.99
C LEU A 73 -5.22 -28.73 -24.05
N GLY A 74 -5.68 -27.48 -24.18
CA GLY A 74 -5.17 -26.54 -25.18
C GLY A 74 -5.68 -26.80 -26.62
N GLN A 75 -6.69 -27.68 -26.80
CA GLN A 75 -7.21 -28.03 -28.11
C GLN A 75 -8.41 -27.13 -28.46
N ARG A 76 -8.46 -26.70 -29.73
CA ARG A 76 -9.61 -25.94 -30.23
C ARG A 76 -10.84 -26.84 -30.36
N ILE A 77 -11.93 -26.42 -29.75
CA ILE A 77 -13.23 -27.11 -29.81
C ILE A 77 -14.28 -26.18 -30.43
N LYS A 78 -15.32 -26.77 -31.01
CA LYS A 78 -16.43 -26.01 -31.62
C LYS A 78 -17.65 -25.90 -30.71
N THR A 79 -17.79 -26.83 -29.77
CA THR A 79 -18.91 -26.92 -28.85
C THR A 79 -18.43 -27.27 -27.45
N ALA A 80 -19.08 -26.70 -26.44
CA ALA A 80 -18.84 -27.01 -25.03
C ALA A 80 -20.19 -27.21 -24.31
N GLY A 81 -20.43 -28.42 -23.81
CA GLY A 81 -21.65 -28.76 -23.08
C GLY A 81 -21.55 -28.40 -21.58
N PRO A 82 -22.59 -28.80 -20.81
CA PRO A 82 -22.60 -28.59 -19.36
C PRO A 82 -21.41 -29.22 -18.64
N SER A 83 -20.96 -28.56 -17.57
CA SER A 83 -19.80 -28.94 -16.73
C SER A 83 -18.46 -28.98 -17.49
N THR A 84 -18.36 -28.27 -18.61
CA THR A 84 -17.15 -28.18 -19.42
C THR A 84 -16.46 -26.82 -19.17
N PRO A 85 -15.22 -26.80 -18.67
CA PRO A 85 -14.42 -25.59 -18.65
C PRO A 85 -13.89 -25.26 -20.05
N VAL A 86 -13.94 -24.02 -20.46
CA VAL A 86 -13.50 -23.58 -21.80
C VAL A 86 -12.97 -22.18 -21.76
N GLU A 87 -11.81 -21.96 -22.33
CA GLU A 87 -11.27 -20.63 -22.60
C GLU A 87 -11.87 -20.09 -23.89
N ILE A 88 -12.44 -18.88 -23.85
CA ILE A 88 -13.02 -18.20 -25.00
C ILE A 88 -12.23 -16.94 -25.33
N THR A 89 -12.25 -16.57 -26.61
CA THR A 89 -11.77 -15.27 -27.11
C THR A 89 -12.83 -14.60 -27.96
N GLY A 90 -12.74 -13.25 -28.08
CA GLY A 90 -13.65 -12.47 -28.90
C GLY A 90 -14.64 -11.63 -28.10
N ILE A 91 -14.44 -11.46 -26.81
CA ILE A 91 -15.09 -10.47 -25.96
C ILE A 91 -14.40 -9.11 -26.12
N ASN A 92 -15.13 -8.02 -25.85
CA ASN A 92 -14.63 -6.65 -26.05
C ASN A 92 -13.70 -6.16 -24.93
N ASP A 93 -13.84 -6.73 -23.73
CA ASP A 93 -13.05 -6.34 -22.55
C ASP A 93 -12.89 -7.54 -21.62
N VAL A 94 -12.08 -7.43 -20.58
CA VAL A 94 -11.82 -8.48 -19.59
C VAL A 94 -12.95 -8.48 -18.55
N PRO A 95 -13.73 -9.58 -18.43
CA PRO A 95 -14.78 -9.70 -17.42
C PRO A 95 -14.20 -9.99 -16.04
N GLN A 96 -15.03 -9.82 -14.99
CA GLN A 96 -14.64 -10.18 -13.62
C GLN A 96 -14.79 -11.67 -13.36
N ALA A 97 -13.94 -12.21 -12.50
CA ALA A 97 -14.09 -13.59 -12.00
C ALA A 97 -15.41 -13.69 -11.21
N GLY A 98 -16.17 -14.78 -11.43
CA GLY A 98 -17.49 -14.95 -10.85
C GLY A 98 -18.65 -14.36 -11.66
N ASP A 99 -18.38 -13.55 -12.69
CA ASP A 99 -19.40 -13.00 -13.57
C ASP A 99 -20.21 -14.11 -14.25
N ARG A 100 -21.50 -13.89 -14.38
CA ARG A 100 -22.37 -14.77 -15.15
C ARG A 100 -22.32 -14.44 -16.62
N PHE A 101 -22.26 -15.48 -17.45
CA PHE A 101 -22.45 -15.31 -18.89
C PHE A 101 -23.77 -15.90 -19.37
N VAL A 102 -24.31 -15.28 -20.40
CA VAL A 102 -25.54 -15.69 -21.08
C VAL A 102 -25.38 -15.49 -22.60
N ILE A 103 -25.88 -16.45 -23.36
CA ILE A 103 -25.90 -16.37 -24.82
C ILE A 103 -27.19 -15.70 -25.32
N PHE A 104 -27.04 -14.87 -26.34
CA PHE A 104 -28.14 -14.23 -27.04
C PHE A 104 -28.13 -14.67 -28.51
N LYS A 105 -29.32 -14.74 -29.12
CA LYS A 105 -29.46 -15.05 -30.56
C LYS A 105 -29.07 -13.89 -31.46
N ASP A 106 -29.24 -12.67 -30.98
CA ASP A 106 -28.96 -11.45 -31.71
C ASP A 106 -27.78 -10.69 -31.08
N GLU A 107 -26.76 -10.45 -31.89
CA GLU A 107 -25.56 -9.71 -31.48
C GLU A 107 -25.88 -8.27 -31.07
N LYS A 108 -26.84 -7.62 -31.74
CA LYS A 108 -27.26 -6.25 -31.40
C LYS A 108 -27.87 -6.18 -30.00
N GLN A 109 -28.64 -7.22 -29.64
CA GLN A 109 -29.23 -7.32 -28.31
C GLN A 109 -28.17 -7.56 -27.25
N ALA A 110 -27.21 -8.47 -27.47
CA ALA A 110 -26.10 -8.71 -26.59
C ALA A 110 -25.27 -7.45 -26.34
N ARG A 111 -24.93 -6.72 -27.40
CA ARG A 111 -24.21 -5.47 -27.34
C ARG A 111 -24.95 -4.42 -26.50
N ARG A 112 -26.23 -4.19 -26.78
CA ARG A 112 -27.04 -3.20 -26.05
C ARG A 112 -27.13 -3.49 -24.56
N ILE A 113 -27.23 -4.78 -24.19
CA ILE A 113 -27.28 -5.20 -22.78
C ILE A 113 -25.91 -4.99 -22.11
N GLY A 114 -24.83 -5.37 -22.78
CA GLY A 114 -23.46 -5.16 -22.25
C GLY A 114 -23.14 -3.69 -22.05
N GLU A 115 -23.42 -2.83 -23.05
CA GLU A 115 -23.22 -1.38 -22.96
C GLU A 115 -24.05 -0.76 -21.82
N ALA A 116 -25.33 -1.11 -21.69
CA ALA A 116 -26.19 -0.61 -20.61
C ALA A 116 -25.67 -1.01 -19.20
N ARG A 117 -25.17 -2.22 -19.06
CA ARG A 117 -24.57 -2.68 -17.78
C ARG A 117 -23.27 -1.95 -17.48
N HIS A 118 -22.44 -1.76 -18.50
CA HIS A 118 -21.18 -1.02 -18.36
C HIS A 118 -21.45 0.43 -17.94
N GLU A 119 -22.39 1.13 -18.59
CA GLU A 119 -22.78 2.50 -18.21
C GLU A 119 -23.32 2.56 -16.78
N ALA A 120 -24.19 1.63 -16.39
CA ALA A 120 -24.74 1.56 -15.02
C ALA A 120 -23.62 1.41 -13.98
N ASN A 121 -22.65 0.53 -14.25
CA ASN A 121 -21.51 0.30 -13.36
C ASN A 121 -20.62 1.55 -13.24
N VAL A 122 -20.33 2.23 -14.35
CA VAL A 122 -19.56 3.49 -14.35
C VAL A 122 -20.28 4.58 -13.55
N ILE A 123 -21.62 4.68 -13.69
CA ILE A 123 -22.43 5.65 -12.92
C ILE A 123 -22.37 5.33 -11.42
N GLN A 124 -22.50 4.06 -11.05
CA GLN A 124 -22.45 3.61 -9.67
C GLN A 124 -21.09 3.91 -9.03
N GLN A 125 -19.98 3.58 -9.70
CA GLN A 125 -18.62 3.89 -9.24
C GLN A 125 -18.40 5.40 -9.07
N ARG A 126 -18.95 6.23 -9.98
CA ARG A 126 -18.87 7.70 -9.86
C ARG A 126 -19.72 8.25 -8.70
N GLN A 127 -20.81 7.59 -8.33
CA GLN A 127 -21.63 7.98 -7.18
C GLN A 127 -20.96 7.62 -5.86
N GLU A 128 -20.34 6.45 -5.79
CA GLU A 128 -19.57 6.00 -4.62
C GLU A 128 -18.37 6.92 -4.34
N SER A 129 -17.68 7.38 -5.39
CA SER A 129 -16.58 8.33 -5.27
C SER A 129 -16.99 9.79 -4.96
N LYS A 130 -18.28 10.15 -5.13
CA LYS A 130 -18.78 11.52 -4.88
C LYS A 130 -19.38 11.75 -3.51
N ASN A 131 -19.54 10.72 -2.68
CA ASN A 131 -20.10 10.86 -1.33
C ASN A 131 -19.07 11.41 -0.33
N VAL A 132 -18.43 12.54 -0.67
CA VAL A 132 -17.71 13.36 0.29
C VAL A 132 -18.77 14.21 1.01
N SER A 133 -19.32 13.71 2.10
CA SER A 133 -20.15 14.47 3.04
C SER A 133 -19.27 15.48 3.78
N LEU A 134 -19.88 16.61 4.22
CA LEU A 134 -19.21 17.56 5.10
C LEU A 134 -18.69 16.90 6.40
N ASP A 135 -19.37 15.85 6.87
CA ASP A 135 -18.92 15.06 8.01
C ASP A 135 -17.63 14.29 7.70
N ASN A 136 -17.52 13.72 6.50
CA ASN A 136 -16.28 13.09 6.02
C ASN A 136 -15.15 14.11 5.83
N LEU A 137 -15.46 15.37 5.45
CA LEU A 137 -14.47 16.44 5.39
C LEU A 137 -13.93 16.81 6.77
N PHE A 138 -14.78 16.81 7.81
CA PHE A 138 -14.33 17.01 9.18
C PHE A 138 -13.51 15.83 9.73
N GLU A 139 -13.83 14.60 9.34
CA GLU A 139 -13.02 13.43 9.64
C GLU A 139 -11.70 13.47 8.86
N GLN A 140 -11.71 13.83 7.57
CA GLN A 140 -10.49 14.05 6.77
C GLN A 140 -9.64 15.21 7.28
N MET A 141 -10.25 16.28 7.82
CA MET A 141 -9.49 17.36 8.45
C MET A 141 -8.91 16.98 9.83
N LYS A 142 -9.55 16.05 10.54
CA LYS A 142 -8.95 15.40 11.73
C LYS A 142 -7.88 14.39 11.38
N GLN A 143 -8.00 13.76 10.22
CA GLN A 143 -6.99 12.87 9.60
C GLN A 143 -5.92 13.64 8.82
N GLY A 144 -5.90 14.99 8.92
CA GLY A 144 -5.05 15.89 8.12
C GLY A 144 -3.53 15.72 8.29
N GLU A 145 -3.08 14.74 9.04
CA GLU A 145 -1.70 14.31 9.15
C GLU A 145 -1.44 12.94 8.50
N MET A 146 -2.47 12.28 7.92
CA MET A 146 -2.27 10.98 7.27
C MET A 146 -1.68 11.16 5.88
N LYS A 147 -0.59 10.46 5.62
CA LYS A 147 0.07 10.40 4.31
C LYS A 147 -0.58 9.32 3.45
N ASP A 148 -0.83 9.60 2.17
CA ASP A 148 -1.37 8.63 1.21
C ASP A 148 -0.23 8.01 0.40
N LEU A 149 -0.14 6.68 0.39
CA LEU A 149 0.67 5.92 -0.55
C LEU A 149 -0.19 5.53 -1.76
N ASN A 150 -0.02 6.23 -2.88
CA ASN A 150 -0.75 5.95 -4.10
C ASN A 150 -0.16 4.75 -4.83
N VAL A 151 -1.00 3.76 -5.17
CA VAL A 151 -0.56 2.50 -5.80
C VAL A 151 -1.38 2.23 -7.06
N ILE A 152 -0.69 1.86 -8.15
CA ILE A 152 -1.28 1.30 -9.36
C ILE A 152 -0.94 -0.18 -9.41
N ILE A 153 -1.94 -1.04 -9.58
CA ILE A 153 -1.79 -2.49 -9.59
C ILE A 153 -1.96 -3.04 -11.00
N LYS A 154 -0.98 -3.80 -11.47
CA LYS A 154 -1.07 -4.55 -12.73
C LYS A 154 -0.80 -6.02 -12.46
N GLY A 155 -1.67 -6.90 -12.95
CA GLY A 155 -1.54 -8.34 -12.77
C GLY A 155 -1.71 -9.13 -14.07
N ASP A 156 -1.36 -10.38 -14.02
CA ASP A 156 -1.52 -11.34 -15.13
C ASP A 156 -2.99 -11.69 -15.37
N VAL A 157 -3.76 -11.88 -14.31
CA VAL A 157 -5.18 -12.24 -14.34
C VAL A 157 -6.00 -11.38 -13.37
N GLN A 158 -7.29 -11.26 -13.63
CA GLN A 158 -8.19 -10.41 -12.85
C GLN A 158 -8.25 -10.83 -11.37
N GLY A 159 -8.31 -12.13 -11.09
CA GLY A 159 -8.33 -12.66 -9.72
C GLY A 159 -7.09 -12.30 -8.91
N SER A 160 -5.90 -12.28 -9.53
CA SER A 160 -4.65 -11.86 -8.90
C SER A 160 -4.68 -10.38 -8.51
N VAL A 161 -5.19 -9.53 -9.40
CA VAL A 161 -5.33 -8.08 -9.16
C VAL A 161 -6.28 -7.80 -8.00
N GLU A 162 -7.44 -8.46 -7.99
CA GLU A 162 -8.45 -8.32 -6.91
C GLU A 162 -7.92 -8.80 -5.56
N ALA A 163 -7.26 -9.97 -5.54
CA ALA A 163 -6.67 -10.52 -4.32
C ALA A 163 -5.58 -9.59 -3.75
N LEU A 164 -4.74 -9.03 -4.62
CA LEU A 164 -3.70 -8.09 -4.23
C LEU A 164 -4.30 -6.79 -3.71
N ALA A 165 -5.27 -6.20 -4.42
CA ALA A 165 -5.97 -5.00 -3.99
C ALA A 165 -6.63 -5.18 -2.62
N ALA A 166 -7.37 -6.30 -2.42
CA ALA A 166 -7.99 -6.62 -1.15
C ALA A 166 -6.98 -6.86 -0.01
N SER A 167 -5.78 -7.33 -0.32
CA SER A 167 -4.72 -7.55 0.66
C SER A 167 -4.05 -6.24 1.06
N LEU A 168 -3.75 -5.36 0.09
CA LEU A 168 -3.16 -4.06 0.35
C LEU A 168 -4.09 -3.13 1.16
N MET A 169 -5.39 -3.18 0.91
CA MET A 169 -6.39 -2.42 1.69
C MET A 169 -6.54 -2.90 3.14
N LYS A 170 -5.98 -4.04 3.51
CA LYS A 170 -5.99 -4.56 4.88
C LYS A 170 -4.74 -4.19 5.68
N ILE A 171 -3.75 -3.61 5.02
CA ILE A 171 -2.54 -3.13 5.70
C ILE A 171 -2.96 -1.93 6.53
N ASP A 172 -2.70 -2.02 7.82
CA ASP A 172 -2.97 -0.95 8.78
C ASP A 172 -1.65 -0.47 9.37
N VAL A 173 -1.21 0.70 8.94
CA VAL A 173 -0.03 1.40 9.46
C VAL A 173 -0.48 2.76 9.90
N GLU A 174 -0.34 3.05 11.19
CA GLU A 174 -0.77 4.30 11.79
C GLU A 174 -0.12 5.51 11.07
N GLY A 175 -0.93 6.46 10.63
CA GLY A 175 -0.48 7.66 9.94
C GLY A 175 -0.31 7.56 8.41
N VAL A 176 -0.48 6.37 7.80
CA VAL A 176 -0.38 6.20 6.33
C VAL A 176 -1.51 5.33 5.80
N ASN A 177 -2.14 5.76 4.71
CA ASN A 177 -3.16 4.99 4.00
C ASN A 177 -2.65 4.51 2.64
N VAL A 178 -3.02 3.28 2.25
CA VAL A 178 -2.84 2.81 0.87
C VAL A 178 -4.02 3.25 0.03
N ARG A 179 -3.75 4.01 -1.03
CA ARG A 179 -4.76 4.44 -1.99
C ARG A 179 -4.52 3.80 -3.34
N ILE A 180 -5.39 2.89 -3.74
CA ILE A 180 -5.35 2.25 -5.05
C ILE A 180 -5.95 3.21 -6.08
N ILE A 181 -5.10 3.75 -6.97
CA ILE A 181 -5.49 4.71 -8.02
C ILE A 181 -6.09 3.98 -9.22
N HIS A 182 -5.46 2.87 -9.63
CA HIS A 182 -5.89 2.11 -10.79
C HIS A 182 -5.50 0.65 -10.67
N THR A 183 -6.37 -0.21 -11.19
CA THR A 183 -6.12 -1.65 -11.31
C THR A 183 -6.39 -2.10 -12.72
N ALA A 184 -5.51 -2.90 -13.31
CA ALA A 184 -5.76 -3.49 -14.63
C ALA A 184 -4.99 -4.79 -14.84
N VAL A 185 -5.44 -5.56 -15.82
CA VAL A 185 -4.83 -6.81 -16.23
C VAL A 185 -3.89 -6.58 -17.42
N GLY A 186 -2.82 -7.35 -17.49
CA GLY A 186 -1.84 -7.33 -18.58
C GLY A 186 -0.55 -6.61 -18.25
N ALA A 187 0.33 -6.43 -19.26
CA ALA A 187 1.63 -5.79 -19.09
C ALA A 187 1.50 -4.31 -18.67
N ILE A 188 2.49 -3.80 -17.95
CA ILE A 188 2.58 -2.39 -17.63
C ILE A 188 2.92 -1.62 -18.92
N ASN A 189 2.15 -0.58 -19.22
CA ASN A 189 2.28 0.25 -20.41
C ASN A 189 2.67 1.70 -20.05
N GLU A 190 2.94 2.52 -21.08
CA GLU A 190 3.34 3.91 -20.92
C GLU A 190 2.25 4.77 -20.25
N SER A 191 0.96 4.49 -20.50
CA SER A 191 -0.14 5.19 -19.85
C SER A 191 -0.21 4.94 -18.36
N ASP A 192 0.15 3.73 -17.90
CA ASP A 192 0.24 3.41 -16.47
C ASP A 192 1.35 4.22 -15.79
N VAL A 193 2.49 4.40 -16.48
CA VAL A 193 3.60 5.22 -15.97
C VAL A 193 3.21 6.69 -15.88
N THR A 194 2.57 7.22 -16.92
CA THR A 194 2.07 8.61 -16.93
C THR A 194 1.06 8.85 -15.81
N LEU A 195 0.17 7.89 -15.55
CA LEU A 195 -0.78 7.96 -14.44
C LEU A 195 -0.09 7.92 -13.08
N ALA A 196 0.91 7.05 -12.91
CA ALA A 196 1.71 6.96 -11.68
C ALA A 196 2.45 8.27 -11.40
N ASN A 197 3.10 8.86 -12.41
CA ASN A 197 3.76 10.15 -12.30
C ASN A 197 2.77 11.26 -11.91
N ALA A 198 1.63 11.36 -12.59
CA ALA A 198 0.60 12.36 -12.32
C ALA A 198 -0.03 12.23 -10.91
N SER A 199 -0.08 11.03 -10.35
CA SER A 199 -0.62 10.75 -9.01
C SER A 199 0.44 10.66 -7.92
N ASN A 200 1.72 10.86 -8.24
CA ASN A 200 2.86 10.61 -7.33
C ASN A 200 2.75 9.22 -6.68
N GLY A 201 2.50 8.22 -7.50
CA GLY A 201 2.25 6.85 -7.07
C GLY A 201 3.31 5.87 -7.56
N ILE A 202 3.28 4.68 -7.00
CA ILE A 202 4.13 3.54 -7.39
C ILE A 202 3.34 2.54 -8.23
N ILE A 203 4.02 1.81 -9.11
CA ILE A 203 3.41 0.74 -9.90
C ILE A 203 3.82 -0.62 -9.33
N VAL A 204 2.85 -1.41 -8.94
CA VAL A 204 3.04 -2.79 -8.49
C VAL A 204 2.63 -3.74 -9.61
N GLY A 205 3.60 -4.45 -10.18
CA GLY A 205 3.38 -5.49 -11.18
C GLY A 205 3.41 -6.88 -10.58
N PHE A 206 2.29 -7.58 -10.58
CA PHE A 206 2.19 -8.95 -10.10
C PHE A 206 2.21 -9.93 -11.26
N ASN A 207 3.28 -10.74 -11.33
CA ASN A 207 3.54 -11.72 -12.39
C ASN A 207 3.56 -11.13 -13.83
N VAL A 208 3.67 -9.82 -13.97
CA VAL A 208 3.74 -9.10 -15.25
C VAL A 208 5.08 -8.39 -15.43
N ARG A 209 5.32 -7.89 -16.64
CA ARG A 209 6.52 -7.11 -16.95
C ARG A 209 6.13 -5.84 -17.72
N PRO A 210 6.88 -4.75 -17.55
CA PRO A 210 6.69 -3.55 -18.36
C PRO A 210 7.05 -3.84 -19.83
N ASP A 211 6.34 -3.18 -20.72
CA ASP A 211 6.77 -3.11 -22.12
C ASP A 211 7.98 -2.18 -22.30
N ALA A 212 8.54 -2.16 -23.50
CA ALA A 212 9.75 -1.36 -23.79
C ALA A 212 9.48 0.15 -23.72
N GLY A 213 8.26 0.61 -23.95
CA GLY A 213 7.83 2.00 -23.80
C GLY A 213 7.73 2.40 -22.34
N ALA A 214 7.01 1.61 -21.55
CA ALA A 214 6.84 1.81 -20.10
C ALA A 214 8.18 1.84 -19.35
N LYS A 215 9.12 0.93 -19.71
CA LYS A 215 10.44 0.93 -19.06
C LYS A 215 11.19 2.24 -19.28
N ARG A 216 11.23 2.74 -20.53
CA ARG A 216 11.88 4.02 -20.85
C ARG A 216 11.19 5.22 -20.22
N ALA A 217 9.85 5.22 -20.23
CA ALA A 217 9.07 6.29 -19.60
C ALA A 217 9.32 6.33 -18.08
N ALA A 218 9.31 5.17 -17.41
CA ALA A 218 9.56 5.10 -15.98
C ALA A 218 10.97 5.57 -15.59
N GLU A 219 11.99 5.21 -16.39
CA GLU A 219 13.37 5.70 -16.21
C GLU A 219 13.46 7.23 -16.42
N ALA A 220 12.71 7.79 -17.39
CA ALA A 220 12.71 9.21 -17.69
C ALA A 220 11.96 10.04 -16.64
N GLU A 221 10.86 9.51 -16.11
CA GLU A 221 9.98 10.19 -15.15
C GLU A 221 10.27 9.81 -13.69
N ASN A 222 11.26 8.94 -13.43
CA ASN A 222 11.63 8.39 -12.11
C ASN A 222 10.44 7.74 -11.38
N VAL A 223 9.58 7.04 -12.10
CA VAL A 223 8.46 6.30 -11.52
C VAL A 223 8.96 4.95 -10.99
N ASP A 224 8.68 4.68 -9.72
CA ASP A 224 9.05 3.42 -9.08
C ASP A 224 8.13 2.28 -9.53
N MET A 225 8.73 1.18 -10.00
CA MET A 225 8.01 -0.02 -10.45
C MET A 225 8.51 -1.24 -9.67
N ARG A 226 7.63 -1.85 -8.89
CA ARG A 226 7.90 -3.05 -8.10
C ARG A 226 7.27 -4.27 -8.75
N LEU A 227 8.11 -5.27 -9.07
CA LEU A 227 7.71 -6.44 -9.84
C LEU A 227 7.84 -7.71 -9.01
N HIS A 228 6.72 -8.31 -8.67
CA HIS A 228 6.64 -9.47 -7.78
C HIS A 228 5.94 -10.67 -8.41
N ARG A 229 6.16 -11.84 -7.82
CA ARG A 229 5.46 -13.10 -8.14
C ARG A 229 4.78 -13.73 -6.93
N VAL A 230 5.09 -13.23 -5.75
CA VAL A 230 4.58 -13.73 -4.47
C VAL A 230 3.88 -12.58 -3.76
N ILE A 231 2.62 -12.77 -3.38
CA ILE A 231 1.77 -11.72 -2.81
C ILE A 231 2.32 -11.20 -1.46
N TYR A 232 2.90 -12.09 -0.65
CA TYR A 232 3.47 -11.70 0.65
C TYR A 232 4.64 -10.71 0.51
N ASN A 233 5.47 -10.87 -0.52
CA ASN A 233 6.58 -9.94 -0.75
C ASN A 233 6.08 -8.54 -1.12
N VAL A 234 4.94 -8.45 -1.83
CA VAL A 234 4.30 -7.16 -2.12
C VAL A 234 3.83 -6.50 -0.84
N ILE A 235 3.15 -7.27 0.02
CA ILE A 235 2.61 -6.77 1.29
C ILE A 235 3.73 -6.24 2.18
N GLU A 236 4.80 -7.02 2.37
CA GLU A 236 5.97 -6.65 3.18
C GLU A 236 6.67 -5.39 2.64
N GLU A 237 6.82 -5.29 1.31
CA GLU A 237 7.47 -4.12 0.69
C GLU A 237 6.61 -2.86 0.79
N ILE A 238 5.29 -2.97 0.58
CA ILE A 238 4.37 -1.84 0.74
C ILE A 238 4.28 -1.41 2.20
N GLU A 239 4.23 -2.35 3.15
CA GLU A 239 4.26 -2.04 4.58
C GLU A 239 5.54 -1.31 4.98
N SER A 240 6.69 -1.77 4.48
CA SER A 240 7.98 -1.11 4.69
C SER A 240 8.02 0.29 4.07
N ALA A 241 7.46 0.47 2.87
CA ALA A 241 7.35 1.77 2.21
C ALA A 241 6.43 2.74 2.99
N MET A 242 5.32 2.23 3.55
CA MET A 242 4.43 3.03 4.40
C MET A 242 5.14 3.50 5.68
N LYS A 243 5.86 2.61 6.36
CA LYS A 243 6.68 2.96 7.54
C LYS A 243 7.75 4.00 7.20
N GLY A 244 8.38 3.89 6.03
CA GLY A 244 9.37 4.86 5.56
C GLY A 244 8.81 6.23 5.17
N LEU A 245 7.48 6.35 4.96
CA LEU A 245 6.80 7.62 4.73
C LEU A 245 6.51 8.39 6.03
N LEU A 246 6.50 7.74 7.19
CA LEU A 246 6.26 8.39 8.47
C LEU A 246 7.38 9.38 8.77
N ASP A 247 7.02 10.47 9.44
CA ASP A 247 8.04 11.38 9.96
C ASP A 247 8.75 10.68 11.12
N PRO A 248 10.08 10.86 11.26
CA PRO A 248 10.82 10.26 12.35
C PRO A 248 10.29 10.79 13.69
N GLU A 249 10.00 9.88 14.60
CA GLU A 249 9.70 10.24 15.99
C GLU A 249 11.00 10.41 16.75
N PHE A 250 11.09 11.54 17.48
CA PHE A 250 12.23 11.83 18.33
C PHE A 250 11.82 11.67 19.79
N GLU A 251 12.59 10.88 20.52
CA GLU A 251 12.48 10.78 21.98
C GLU A 251 13.63 11.54 22.64
N GLU A 252 13.32 12.21 23.73
CA GLU A 252 14.34 12.82 24.56
C GLU A 252 15.11 11.76 25.33
N GLN A 253 16.39 11.63 25.07
CA GLN A 253 17.28 10.78 25.84
C GLN A 253 18.19 11.62 26.70
N VAL A 254 18.12 11.42 28.02
CA VAL A 254 19.07 12.03 28.97
C VAL A 254 20.43 11.38 28.76
N ILE A 255 21.43 12.20 28.40
CA ILE A 255 22.80 11.74 28.12
C ILE A 255 23.75 11.93 29.30
N GLY A 256 23.42 12.83 30.22
CA GLY A 256 24.24 13.04 31.42
C GLY A 256 23.73 14.12 32.34
N GLN A 257 24.30 14.15 33.56
CA GLN A 257 23.96 15.12 34.57
C GLN A 257 25.23 15.72 35.17
N ALA A 258 25.17 17.02 35.48
CA ALA A 258 26.26 17.72 36.15
C ALA A 258 25.75 18.55 37.34
N GLU A 259 26.39 18.47 38.44
CA GLU A 259 26.11 19.27 39.64
C GLU A 259 26.91 20.57 39.62
N VAL A 260 26.23 21.69 39.84
CA VAL A 260 26.86 23.02 39.93
C VAL A 260 27.51 23.18 41.28
N ARG A 261 28.85 23.24 41.32
CA ARG A 261 29.63 23.44 42.52
C ARG A 261 29.97 24.86 42.83
N GLN A 262 30.19 25.70 41.77
CA GLN A 262 30.52 27.11 41.90
C GLN A 262 29.91 27.90 40.75
N THR A 263 29.58 29.15 40.99
CA THR A 263 29.09 30.05 39.97
C THR A 263 29.99 31.28 39.78
N PHE A 264 30.30 31.63 38.53
CA PHE A 264 31.14 32.77 38.20
C PHE A 264 30.38 33.77 37.30
N LYS A 265 30.20 35.01 37.74
CA LYS A 265 29.54 36.06 36.96
C LYS A 265 30.57 36.82 36.12
N VAL A 266 30.44 36.75 34.80
CA VAL A 266 31.31 37.42 33.84
C VAL A 266 30.53 38.43 33.03
N SER A 267 30.91 39.73 33.08
CA SER A 267 30.13 40.84 32.53
C SER A 267 29.79 40.78 31.01
N LYS A 268 30.44 39.92 30.24
CA LYS A 268 30.22 39.77 28.80
C LYS A 268 29.65 38.38 28.37
N VAL A 269 29.65 37.41 29.24
CA VAL A 269 29.33 36.01 28.93
C VAL A 269 28.14 35.53 29.73
N GLY A 270 27.79 36.20 30.83
CA GLY A 270 26.74 35.78 31.74
C GLY A 270 27.29 34.99 32.94
N THR A 271 26.46 34.07 33.48
CA THR A 271 26.84 33.22 34.59
C THR A 271 27.45 31.93 34.09
N ILE A 272 28.70 31.66 34.45
CA ILE A 272 29.37 30.40 34.18
C ILE A 272 29.15 29.45 35.37
N ALA A 273 28.57 28.29 35.14
CA ALA A 273 28.43 27.23 36.13
C ALA A 273 29.67 26.35 36.10
N GLY A 274 30.47 26.41 37.17
CA GLY A 274 31.53 25.44 37.44
C GLY A 274 30.90 24.16 37.97
N SER A 275 30.74 23.19 37.10
CA SER A 275 29.95 21.96 37.33
C SER A 275 30.85 20.72 37.33
N TYR A 276 30.43 19.71 38.03
CA TYR A 276 31.05 18.38 38.05
C TYR A 276 30.09 17.35 37.45
N VAL A 277 30.51 16.62 36.42
CA VAL A 277 29.67 15.60 35.77
C VAL A 277 29.52 14.41 36.69
N THR A 278 28.30 14.23 37.18
CA THR A 278 27.96 13.15 38.16
C THR A 278 27.57 11.86 37.42
N GLU A 279 26.93 11.97 36.24
CA GLU A 279 26.48 10.81 35.48
C GLU A 279 26.58 11.09 33.99
N GLY A 280 26.91 10.04 33.20
CA GLY A 280 26.94 10.07 31.75
C GLY A 280 27.99 11.02 31.17
N LYS A 281 27.58 11.80 30.17
CA LYS A 281 28.41 12.83 29.49
C LYS A 281 27.61 14.07 29.14
N ILE A 282 28.26 15.20 29.09
CA ILE A 282 27.68 16.46 28.62
C ILE A 282 28.28 16.77 27.25
N THR A 283 27.46 16.94 26.22
CA THR A 283 27.90 17.34 24.86
C THR A 283 27.56 18.79 24.58
N ARG A 284 28.36 19.46 23.76
CA ARG A 284 28.22 20.91 23.48
C ARG A 284 26.88 21.26 22.81
N ASN A 285 26.32 20.33 22.03
CA ASN A 285 25.08 20.58 21.27
C ASN A 285 23.82 20.07 21.99
N ALA A 286 23.96 19.56 23.22
CA ALA A 286 22.85 19.03 24.01
C ALA A 286 21.86 20.13 24.40
N GLY A 287 20.59 19.77 24.47
CA GLY A 287 19.61 20.48 25.26
C GLY A 287 19.94 20.33 26.75
N VAL A 288 19.69 21.36 27.55
CA VAL A 288 19.97 21.31 29.00
C VAL A 288 18.76 21.77 29.79
N ARG A 289 18.54 21.09 30.93
CA ARG A 289 17.57 21.49 31.95
C ARG A 289 18.30 21.82 33.23
N VAL A 290 17.91 22.93 33.84
CA VAL A 290 18.40 23.31 35.18
C VAL A 290 17.36 22.85 36.19
N ILE A 291 17.73 21.95 37.07
CA ILE A 291 16.88 21.37 38.10
C ILE A 291 17.36 21.89 39.45
N ARG A 292 16.43 22.50 40.21
CA ARG A 292 16.67 22.99 41.59
C ARG A 292 15.65 22.35 42.52
N ASP A 293 16.10 21.71 43.58
CA ASP A 293 15.25 21.02 44.54
C ASP A 293 14.26 20.03 43.87
N GLY A 294 14.70 19.35 42.81
CA GLY A 294 13.87 18.42 42.03
C GLY A 294 12.86 19.05 41.07
N ILE A 295 12.90 20.39 40.90
CA ILE A 295 11.98 21.12 40.00
C ILE A 295 12.78 21.73 38.87
N VAL A 296 12.33 21.52 37.64
CA VAL A 296 12.90 22.14 36.43
C VAL A 296 12.63 23.65 36.47
N GLN A 297 13.68 24.44 36.56
CA GLN A 297 13.62 25.89 36.59
C GLN A 297 13.72 26.50 35.19
N PHE A 298 14.51 25.87 34.32
CA PHE A 298 14.75 26.35 32.96
C PHE A 298 15.09 25.18 32.04
N GLU A 299 14.67 25.30 30.78
CA GLU A 299 15.03 24.39 29.69
C GLU A 299 15.51 25.24 28.51
N GLY A 300 16.62 24.85 27.91
CA GLY A 300 17.19 25.57 26.77
C GLY A 300 18.43 24.87 26.20
N ALA A 301 19.18 25.60 25.39
CA ALA A 301 20.39 25.09 24.76
C ALA A 301 21.62 25.45 25.57
N LEU A 302 22.63 24.61 25.56
CA LEU A 302 23.95 24.87 26.07
C LEU A 302 24.66 25.88 25.15
N ASP A 303 25.17 26.98 25.69
CA ASP A 303 25.90 28.02 24.94
C ASP A 303 27.38 27.66 24.80
N THR A 304 28.06 27.46 25.93
CA THR A 304 29.48 27.05 25.93
C THR A 304 29.74 25.91 26.89
N LEU A 305 30.59 24.96 26.46
CA LEU A 305 31.14 23.89 27.30
C LEU A 305 32.65 24.01 27.29
N LYS A 306 33.23 24.23 28.47
CA LYS A 306 34.69 24.40 28.65
C LYS A 306 35.22 23.45 29.67
N ARG A 307 36.44 22.96 29.44
CA ARG A 307 37.22 22.26 30.44
C ARG A 307 38.50 23.04 30.73
N PHE A 308 38.64 23.51 31.97
CA PHE A 308 39.62 24.52 32.35
C PHE A 308 39.45 25.83 31.55
N LYS A 309 40.30 26.07 30.54
CA LYS A 309 40.22 27.28 29.68
C LYS A 309 39.91 26.97 28.22
N ASP A 310 39.90 25.67 27.88
CA ASP A 310 39.70 25.21 26.48
C ASP A 310 38.26 24.80 26.22
N ASP A 311 37.78 25.09 25.01
CA ASP A 311 36.47 24.65 24.56
C ASP A 311 36.47 23.12 24.38
N ALA A 312 35.51 22.42 25.00
CA ALA A 312 35.33 20.97 24.90
C ALA A 312 34.14 20.65 24.01
N LYS A 313 34.24 19.54 23.25
CA LYS A 313 33.11 19.01 22.50
C LYS A 313 32.21 18.17 23.40
N GLU A 314 32.81 17.42 24.32
CA GLU A 314 32.13 16.60 25.32
C GLU A 314 32.95 16.53 26.61
N VAL A 315 32.28 16.32 27.73
CA VAL A 315 32.90 16.08 29.04
C VAL A 315 32.21 14.87 29.67
N SER A 316 32.99 13.85 30.01
CA SER A 316 32.49 12.61 30.59
C SER A 316 32.39 12.67 32.14
N GLN A 317 31.67 11.72 32.69
CA GLN A 317 31.56 11.51 34.15
C GLN A 317 32.91 11.60 34.89
N GLY A 318 32.90 12.24 36.04
CA GLY A 318 34.08 12.36 36.90
C GLY A 318 34.97 13.58 36.61
N TYR A 319 34.62 14.40 35.63
CA TYR A 319 35.38 15.59 35.28
C TYR A 319 34.62 16.89 35.57
N GLU A 320 35.41 17.93 35.89
CA GLU A 320 34.88 19.27 36.05
C GLU A 320 34.80 20.01 34.71
N CYS A 321 33.75 20.83 34.55
CA CYS A 321 33.51 21.63 33.36
C CYS A 321 32.87 22.97 33.72
N GLY A 322 33.07 23.96 32.84
CA GLY A 322 32.38 25.25 32.88
C GLY A 322 31.26 25.26 31.86
N ILE A 323 30.04 25.44 32.30
CA ILE A 323 28.84 25.44 31.47
C ILE A 323 28.23 26.84 31.47
N THR A 324 27.88 27.37 30.28
CA THR A 324 26.98 28.50 30.15
C THR A 324 25.73 28.10 29.40
N ILE A 325 24.58 28.56 29.84
CA ILE A 325 23.29 28.26 29.26
C ILE A 325 22.76 29.48 28.53
N ALA A 326 22.29 29.29 27.31
CA ALA A 326 21.77 30.38 26.51
C ALA A 326 20.54 31.02 27.18
N ASN A 327 20.56 32.34 27.29
CA ASN A 327 19.45 33.13 27.85
C ASN A 327 19.09 32.87 29.32
N PHE A 328 19.94 32.18 30.08
CA PHE A 328 19.69 31.89 31.49
C PHE A 328 20.90 32.20 32.39
N ASN A 329 20.70 33.08 33.36
CA ASN A 329 21.77 33.56 34.25
C ASN A 329 21.54 33.28 35.75
N ASP A 330 20.36 32.77 36.13
CA ASP A 330 20.02 32.47 37.54
C ASP A 330 20.44 31.06 37.96
N ILE A 331 21.66 30.69 37.64
CA ILE A 331 22.24 29.40 38.07
C ILE A 331 22.78 29.57 39.49
N LYS A 332 22.50 28.62 40.39
CA LYS A 332 22.95 28.60 41.76
C LYS A 332 23.78 27.39 42.07
N GLU A 333 24.56 27.45 43.16
CA GLU A 333 25.29 26.34 43.68
C GLU A 333 24.31 25.27 44.20
N GLY A 334 24.54 24.01 43.84
CA GLY A 334 23.63 22.88 44.13
C GLY A 334 22.58 22.57 43.05
N ASP A 335 22.47 23.41 42.00
CA ASP A 335 21.62 23.10 40.87
C ASP A 335 22.17 21.89 40.10
N ILE A 336 21.29 21.06 39.54
CA ILE A 336 21.64 19.96 38.65
C ILE A 336 21.36 20.39 37.21
N ILE A 337 22.36 20.28 36.37
CA ILE A 337 22.24 20.51 34.93
C ILE A 337 22.12 19.14 34.27
N GLU A 338 20.93 18.81 33.75
CA GLU A 338 20.65 17.60 33.00
C GLU A 338 20.80 17.89 31.52
N ALA A 339 21.60 17.11 30.81
CA ALA A 339 21.79 17.22 29.37
C ALA A 339 21.00 16.12 28.67
N PHE A 340 20.29 16.49 27.60
CA PHE A 340 19.50 15.55 26.79
C PHE A 340 19.73 15.78 25.29
N GLU A 341 19.54 14.74 24.52
CA GLU A 341 19.56 14.78 23.05
C GLU A 341 18.25 14.18 22.53
N MET A 342 17.78 14.71 21.38
CA MET A 342 16.64 14.13 20.65
C MET A 342 17.18 12.98 19.80
N VAL A 343 16.80 11.76 20.10
CA VAL A 343 17.21 10.55 19.37
C VAL A 343 16.04 10.05 18.56
N GLU A 344 16.29 9.78 17.27
CA GLU A 344 15.32 9.18 16.39
C GLU A 344 15.04 7.73 16.80
N ILE A 345 13.76 7.39 16.96
CA ILE A 345 13.33 6.03 17.29
C ILE A 345 13.00 5.32 15.96
N GLU A 346 13.65 4.18 15.72
CA GLU A 346 13.24 3.26 14.66
C GLU A 346 11.92 2.55 15.07
N ARG A 347 10.89 2.68 14.22
CA ARG A 347 9.59 1.98 14.38
C ARG A 347 9.55 0.63 13.69
#